data_bc3ac753b57b83a99c1171814a43685d
#
_entry.id   bc3ac753b57b83a99c1171814a43685d
#
_cell.length_a   1.000
_cell.length_b   1.000
_cell.length_c   1.000
_cell.angle_alpha   90.00
_cell.angle_beta   90.00
_cell.angle_gamma   90.00
#
_symmetry.space_group_name_H-M   'P 1'
#
loop_
_entity.id
_entity.type
_entity.pdbx_description
1 polymer ?
#
loop_
_entity_poly.entity_id
_entity_poly.type
_entity_poly.pdbx_seq_one_letter_code
_entity_poly.pdbx_strand_id
1 'polypeptide(L)'
;MKVSLCFLWHMHQPHYKDPETGTYILPWVRLHAVKDYVALPRIFRQFPSVRHTFNLVPSLLVQLQDYVENGAEDIYLTLSRKNALDLTRDEEEFLLKNFFSAFPPTMILPQPRYAELFMGQDAARRAIGKPGATGGFGASEYTDLMTLFNLTWFHPMHRDEDDELSRLWRKGRGYTEREKAYVLDRQIEIMSEVIPEYRRLTEKDGGELSSTPLNHPILPLLIDNRAAQDAHPGAVLPKMPFAYPEDALEQLVRGRETFRSLFGSYPSGLWPSEGSISPATIDLAARAGFKWAATDEVLLSKALKKPVLRDAEGVPLEPNWLYSPYRADTPSGTVHLFFRDHHLSDLIGFEYSRWDAVEAVNNFLKNISLIYD
;
A
#
# COMPACT_ATOMS: atom_id res chain seq x y z
N MET A 1 -35.15 -0.31 2.41
CA MET A 1 -34.22 0.37 1.46
C MET A 1 -33.12 -0.62 1.06
N LYS A 2 -32.55 -0.58 -0.15
CA LYS A 2 -31.36 -1.41 -0.45
C LYS A 2 -30.13 -0.54 -0.18
N VAL A 3 -29.21 -1.02 0.65
CA VAL A 3 -27.89 -0.41 0.86
C VAL A 3 -26.89 -1.12 -0.03
N SER A 4 -26.06 -0.37 -0.73
CA SER A 4 -24.93 -0.90 -1.49
C SER A 4 -23.64 -0.55 -0.73
N LEU A 5 -22.85 -1.58 -0.43
CA LEU A 5 -21.55 -1.42 0.19
C LEU A 5 -20.48 -1.45 -0.89
N CYS A 6 -19.72 -0.37 -1.01
CA CYS A 6 -18.64 -0.24 -1.99
C CYS A 6 -17.30 -0.20 -1.26
N PHE A 7 -16.41 -1.13 -1.61
CA PHE A 7 -15.03 -1.15 -1.13
C PHE A 7 -14.10 -0.62 -2.23
N LEU A 8 -13.25 0.34 -1.86
CA LEU A 8 -12.16 0.82 -2.70
C LEU A 8 -10.85 0.57 -1.96
N TRP A 9 -10.07 -0.41 -2.44
CA TRP A 9 -8.79 -0.78 -1.86
C TRP A 9 -7.66 0.01 -2.53
N HIS A 10 -6.91 0.79 -1.76
CA HIS A 10 -5.87 1.66 -2.28
C HIS A 10 -4.50 0.99 -2.17
N MET A 11 -3.93 0.60 -3.31
CA MET A 11 -2.62 -0.05 -3.42
C MET A 11 -1.57 0.97 -3.85
N HIS A 12 -0.83 1.49 -2.89
CA HIS A 12 0.12 2.57 -3.10
C HIS A 12 1.50 2.22 -2.54
N GLN A 13 2.52 2.58 -3.34
CA GLN A 13 3.90 2.75 -2.87
C GLN A 13 4.49 4.00 -3.52
N PRO A 14 5.14 4.90 -2.76
CA PRO A 14 5.96 5.97 -3.32
C PRO A 14 7.04 5.41 -4.23
N HIS A 15 7.62 6.25 -5.07
CA HIS A 15 8.73 5.84 -5.91
C HIS A 15 10.02 5.80 -5.09
N TYR A 16 10.59 4.61 -4.91
CA TYR A 16 11.74 4.37 -4.03
C TYR A 16 13.08 4.30 -4.74
N LYS A 17 13.09 4.40 -6.08
CA LYS A 17 14.32 4.32 -6.86
C LYS A 17 15.09 5.65 -6.76
N ASP A 18 16.29 5.60 -6.24
CA ASP A 18 17.22 6.73 -6.27
C ASP A 18 17.63 7.00 -7.73
N PRO A 19 17.39 8.21 -8.27
CA PRO A 19 17.68 8.53 -9.66
C PRO A 19 19.19 8.59 -9.97
N GLU A 20 20.05 8.80 -8.98
CA GLU A 20 21.51 8.88 -9.18
C GLU A 20 22.13 7.49 -9.24
N THR A 21 21.74 6.61 -8.34
CA THR A 21 22.31 5.25 -8.25
C THR A 21 21.51 4.20 -9.00
N GLY A 22 20.24 4.47 -9.33
CA GLY A 22 19.34 3.50 -9.92
C GLY A 22 18.88 2.39 -8.97
N THR A 23 19.22 2.47 -7.68
CA THR A 23 18.93 1.45 -6.66
C THR A 23 17.66 1.81 -5.89
N TYR A 24 16.85 0.82 -5.54
CA TYR A 24 15.71 0.99 -4.65
C TYR A 24 16.18 1.04 -3.19
N ILE A 25 15.89 2.16 -2.51
CA ILE A 25 16.36 2.42 -1.14
C ILE A 25 15.50 1.74 -0.07
N LEU A 26 14.26 1.32 -0.40
CA LEU A 26 13.33 0.68 0.52
C LEU A 26 12.68 -0.55 -0.14
N PRO A 27 12.38 -1.61 0.63
CA PRO A 27 11.94 -2.91 0.12
C PRO A 27 10.42 -3.03 -0.03
N TRP A 28 9.65 -1.98 0.21
CA TRP A 28 8.21 -2.10 0.47
C TRP A 28 7.42 -2.58 -0.74
N VAL A 29 7.82 -2.23 -1.96
CA VAL A 29 7.18 -2.75 -3.17
C VAL A 29 7.22 -4.27 -3.18
N ARG A 30 8.41 -4.87 -2.99
CA ARG A 30 8.62 -6.31 -3.00
C ARG A 30 7.92 -7.00 -1.82
N LEU A 31 8.08 -6.47 -0.62
CA LEU A 31 7.54 -7.09 0.59
C LEU A 31 6.01 -7.06 0.63
N HIS A 32 5.39 -5.95 0.23
CA HIS A 32 3.93 -5.88 0.12
C HIS A 32 3.37 -6.65 -1.08
N ALA A 33 4.15 -6.85 -2.14
CA ALA A 33 3.74 -7.71 -3.24
C ALA A 33 3.43 -9.13 -2.75
N VAL A 34 4.32 -9.71 -1.97
CA VAL A 34 4.18 -11.09 -1.45
C VAL A 34 3.27 -11.20 -0.22
N LYS A 35 3.01 -10.08 0.47
CA LYS A 35 2.12 -10.08 1.64
C LYS A 35 0.68 -9.79 1.25
N ASP A 36 0.46 -8.72 0.48
CA ASP A 36 -0.87 -8.15 0.32
C ASP A 36 -1.37 -8.17 -1.14
N TYR A 37 -0.54 -7.75 -2.10
CA TYR A 37 -1.02 -7.42 -3.44
C TYR A 37 -1.45 -8.62 -4.27
N VAL A 38 -0.81 -9.77 -4.12
CA VAL A 38 -1.24 -11.02 -4.77
C VAL A 38 -2.35 -11.69 -3.97
N ALA A 39 -2.28 -11.66 -2.63
CA ALA A 39 -3.21 -12.38 -1.79
C ALA A 39 -4.64 -11.81 -1.87
N LEU A 40 -4.81 -10.49 -1.87
CA LEU A 40 -6.12 -9.85 -1.85
C LEU A 40 -7.00 -10.24 -3.04
N PRO A 41 -6.61 -10.09 -4.31
CA PRO A 41 -7.44 -10.50 -5.44
C PRO A 41 -7.73 -12.02 -5.44
N ARG A 42 -6.81 -12.85 -4.94
CA ARG A 42 -7.03 -14.29 -4.79
C ARG A 42 -8.07 -14.63 -3.73
N ILE A 43 -8.05 -13.92 -2.60
CA ILE A 43 -9.06 -14.08 -1.54
C ILE A 43 -10.44 -13.70 -2.08
N PHE A 44 -10.56 -12.54 -2.73
CA PHE A 44 -11.85 -12.07 -3.25
C PHE A 44 -12.44 -12.96 -4.33
N ARG A 45 -11.62 -13.66 -5.10
CA ARG A 45 -12.07 -14.66 -6.06
C ARG A 45 -12.88 -15.80 -5.41
N GLN A 46 -12.65 -16.09 -4.14
CA GLN A 46 -13.42 -17.09 -3.39
C GLN A 46 -14.85 -16.60 -3.07
N PHE A 47 -15.12 -15.30 -3.27
CA PHE A 47 -16.41 -14.67 -2.97
C PHE A 47 -16.96 -13.90 -4.20
N PRO A 48 -17.31 -14.58 -5.29
CA PRO A 48 -17.64 -13.94 -6.58
C PRO A 48 -18.91 -13.07 -6.55
N SER A 49 -19.74 -13.21 -5.53
CA SER A 49 -20.91 -12.35 -5.31
C SER A 49 -20.55 -10.97 -4.73
N VAL A 50 -19.35 -10.80 -4.19
CA VAL A 50 -18.86 -9.54 -3.59
C VAL A 50 -17.96 -8.84 -4.61
N ARG A 51 -18.39 -7.67 -5.07
CA ARG A 51 -17.61 -6.87 -6.02
C ARG A 51 -16.70 -5.90 -5.29
N HIS A 52 -15.51 -5.72 -5.82
CA HIS A 52 -14.50 -4.85 -5.26
C HIS A 52 -13.93 -3.90 -6.30
N THR A 53 -13.55 -2.71 -5.87
CA THR A 53 -12.77 -1.77 -6.66
C THR A 53 -11.37 -1.68 -6.08
N PHE A 54 -10.35 -1.87 -6.91
CA PHE A 54 -8.96 -1.68 -6.53
C PHE A 54 -8.40 -0.43 -7.20
N ASN A 55 -7.81 0.42 -6.40
CA ASN A 55 -7.05 1.56 -6.88
C ASN A 55 -5.57 1.19 -6.94
N LEU A 56 -5.02 1.15 -8.15
CA LEU A 56 -3.63 0.81 -8.39
C LEU A 56 -2.85 2.06 -8.78
N VAL A 57 -1.94 2.47 -7.91
CA VAL A 57 -1.11 3.66 -8.14
C VAL A 57 -0.05 3.37 -9.20
N PRO A 58 0.06 4.18 -10.26
CA PRO A 58 1.03 3.92 -11.33
C PRO A 58 2.48 3.86 -10.85
N SER A 59 2.87 4.64 -9.83
CA SER A 59 4.20 4.55 -9.22
C SER A 59 4.50 3.17 -8.63
N LEU A 60 3.50 2.46 -8.09
CA LEU A 60 3.64 1.07 -7.67
C LEU A 60 3.82 0.16 -8.90
N LEU A 61 2.99 0.33 -9.92
CA LEU A 61 2.98 -0.54 -11.10
C LEU A 61 4.31 -0.51 -11.88
N VAL A 62 4.89 0.67 -12.09
CA VAL A 62 6.19 0.79 -12.77
C VAL A 62 7.33 0.17 -11.98
N GLN A 63 7.27 0.24 -10.64
CA GLN A 63 8.27 -0.40 -9.79
C GLN A 63 8.13 -1.93 -9.81
N LEU A 64 6.90 -2.47 -9.78
CA LEU A 64 6.67 -3.91 -9.93
C LEU A 64 7.25 -4.44 -11.24
N GLN A 65 7.02 -3.72 -12.36
CA GLN A 65 7.61 -4.10 -13.65
C GLN A 65 9.13 -4.07 -13.62
N ASP A 66 9.72 -3.04 -13.02
CA ASP A 66 11.18 -2.89 -12.97
C ASP A 66 11.85 -4.06 -12.23
N TYR A 67 11.29 -4.50 -11.10
CA TYR A 67 11.75 -5.70 -10.39
C TYR A 67 11.62 -6.96 -11.23
N VAL A 68 10.47 -7.16 -11.89
CA VAL A 68 10.14 -8.41 -12.58
C VAL A 68 10.81 -8.50 -13.97
N GLU A 69 10.78 -7.40 -14.73
CA GLU A 69 11.22 -7.40 -16.13
C GLU A 69 12.70 -7.02 -16.29
N ASN A 70 13.20 -6.12 -15.43
CA ASN A 70 14.57 -5.62 -15.52
C ASN A 70 15.49 -6.16 -14.44
N GLY A 71 14.97 -6.98 -13.51
CA GLY A 71 15.77 -7.55 -12.43
C GLY A 71 16.28 -6.50 -11.43
N ALA A 72 15.54 -5.41 -11.25
CA ALA A 72 15.89 -4.41 -10.25
C ALA A 72 15.86 -4.98 -8.84
N GLU A 73 16.74 -4.49 -7.98
CA GLU A 73 16.80 -4.91 -6.57
C GLU A 73 16.75 -3.70 -5.63
N ASP A 74 16.17 -3.92 -4.45
CA ASP A 74 16.31 -3.00 -3.32
C ASP A 74 17.55 -3.37 -2.47
N ILE A 75 18.04 -2.40 -1.70
CA ILE A 75 19.20 -2.57 -0.82
C ILE A 75 19.03 -3.79 0.10
N TYR A 76 17.81 -4.03 0.61
CA TYR A 76 17.54 -5.15 1.51
C TYR A 76 17.65 -6.50 0.77
N LEU A 77 17.17 -6.57 -0.47
CA LEU A 77 17.31 -7.78 -1.31
C LEU A 77 18.77 -8.05 -1.64
N THR A 78 19.48 -7.02 -2.10
CA THR A 78 20.92 -7.13 -2.42
C THR A 78 21.72 -7.61 -1.21
N LEU A 79 21.49 -7.03 -0.03
CA LEU A 79 22.15 -7.49 1.21
C LEU A 79 21.72 -8.90 1.60
N SER A 80 20.43 -9.25 1.45
CA SER A 80 19.95 -10.60 1.73
C SER A 80 20.55 -11.66 0.81
N ARG A 81 20.90 -11.32 -0.43
CA ARG A 81 21.58 -12.23 -1.37
C ARG A 81 23.04 -12.46 -1.02
N LYS A 82 23.65 -11.53 -0.30
CA LYS A 82 25.06 -11.65 0.08
C LYS A 82 25.26 -12.78 1.09
N ASN A 83 26.40 -13.50 0.97
CA ASN A 83 26.78 -14.50 1.97
C ASN A 83 27.06 -13.81 3.31
N ALA A 84 26.54 -14.34 4.40
CA ALA A 84 26.73 -13.75 5.72
C ALA A 84 28.18 -13.70 6.17
N LEU A 85 29.04 -14.54 5.62
CA LEU A 85 30.50 -14.51 5.88
C LEU A 85 31.20 -13.30 5.23
N ASP A 86 30.59 -12.70 4.21
CA ASP A 86 31.17 -11.62 3.41
C ASP A 86 30.61 -10.25 3.80
N LEU A 87 29.84 -10.16 4.88
CA LEU A 87 29.29 -8.91 5.36
C LEU A 87 30.38 -7.99 5.91
N THR A 88 30.33 -6.72 5.50
CA THR A 88 31.13 -5.65 6.09
C THR A 88 30.47 -5.16 7.39
N ARG A 89 31.22 -4.44 8.22
CA ARG A 89 30.69 -3.85 9.47
C ARG A 89 29.51 -2.90 9.24
N ASP A 90 29.59 -2.11 8.19
CA ASP A 90 28.51 -1.15 7.86
C ASP A 90 27.23 -1.91 7.42
N GLU A 91 27.39 -3.03 6.72
CA GLU A 91 26.28 -3.90 6.33
C GLU A 91 25.70 -4.64 7.54
N GLU A 92 26.52 -5.12 8.46
CA GLU A 92 26.06 -5.69 9.74
C GLU A 92 25.24 -4.67 10.53
N GLU A 93 25.71 -3.43 10.62
CA GLU A 93 24.97 -2.34 11.29
C GLU A 93 23.66 -2.04 10.59
N PHE A 94 23.65 -2.00 9.26
CA PHE A 94 22.44 -1.81 8.46
C PHE A 94 21.41 -2.92 8.73
N LEU A 95 21.84 -4.18 8.71
CA LEU A 95 20.98 -5.34 8.99
C LEU A 95 20.36 -5.23 10.39
N LEU A 96 21.17 -4.99 11.43
CA LEU A 96 20.68 -4.87 12.80
C LEU A 96 19.77 -3.67 13.04
N LYS A 97 19.87 -2.63 12.23
CA LYS A 97 19.00 -1.45 12.31
C LYS A 97 17.68 -1.63 11.59
N ASN A 98 17.68 -2.35 10.45
CA ASN A 98 16.58 -2.30 9.50
C ASN A 98 15.82 -3.62 9.33
N PHE A 99 16.44 -4.79 9.61
CA PHE A 99 15.83 -6.09 9.35
C PHE A 99 14.88 -6.58 10.47
N PHE A 100 14.44 -5.66 11.31
CA PHE A 100 13.32 -5.84 12.25
C PHE A 100 12.15 -4.89 11.94
N SER A 101 12.15 -4.28 10.75
CA SER A 101 11.05 -3.44 10.26
C SER A 101 9.85 -4.29 9.83
N ALA A 102 9.22 -4.92 10.81
CA ALA A 102 8.03 -5.76 10.68
C ALA A 102 7.16 -5.56 11.93
N PHE A 103 5.85 -5.83 11.85
CA PHE A 103 4.96 -5.65 12.99
C PHE A 103 5.22 -6.73 14.06
N PRO A 104 5.81 -6.39 15.23
CA PRO A 104 6.32 -7.39 16.15
C PRO A 104 5.30 -8.43 16.58
N PRO A 105 4.05 -8.10 16.96
CA PRO A 105 3.09 -9.08 17.49
C PRO A 105 2.76 -10.22 16.52
N THR A 106 2.69 -9.94 15.23
CA THR A 106 2.23 -10.93 14.23
C THR A 106 3.34 -11.44 13.30
N MET A 107 4.45 -10.69 13.18
CA MET A 107 5.51 -11.00 12.21
C MET A 107 6.85 -11.39 12.82
N ILE A 108 7.17 -10.93 14.05
CA ILE A 108 8.43 -11.24 14.72
C ILE A 108 8.22 -12.26 15.83
N LEU A 109 7.34 -11.97 16.79
CA LEU A 109 7.17 -12.77 18.01
C LEU A 109 6.65 -14.20 17.75
N PRO A 110 5.85 -14.49 16.70
CA PRO A 110 5.44 -15.86 16.40
C PRO A 110 6.59 -16.77 15.95
N GLN A 111 7.73 -16.21 15.54
CA GLN A 111 8.94 -16.95 15.18
C GLN A 111 9.97 -16.88 16.31
N PRO A 112 10.16 -17.94 17.11
CA PRO A 112 11.00 -17.88 18.31
C PRO A 112 12.43 -17.40 18.04
N ARG A 113 13.04 -17.82 16.93
CA ARG A 113 14.38 -17.39 16.57
C ARG A 113 14.42 -15.92 16.15
N TYR A 114 13.40 -15.43 15.43
CA TYR A 114 13.34 -14.02 15.06
C TYR A 114 13.12 -13.12 16.29
N ALA A 115 12.29 -13.57 17.24
CA ALA A 115 12.12 -12.89 18.53
C ALA A 115 13.41 -12.87 19.34
N GLU A 116 14.17 -13.98 19.38
CA GLU A 116 15.48 -14.06 20.03
C GLU A 116 16.47 -13.05 19.43
N LEU A 117 16.57 -13.00 18.11
CA LEU A 117 17.41 -12.03 17.39
C LEU A 117 16.96 -10.60 17.63
N PHE A 118 15.66 -10.34 17.65
CA PHE A 118 15.08 -9.02 17.94
C PHE A 118 15.45 -8.53 19.35
N MET A 119 15.35 -9.39 20.34
CA MET A 119 15.75 -9.04 21.73
C MET A 119 17.26 -8.86 21.86
N GLY A 120 18.06 -9.58 21.06
CA GLY A 120 19.52 -9.51 21.07
C GLY A 120 20.12 -8.35 20.26
N GLN A 121 19.34 -7.65 19.44
CA GLN A 121 19.85 -6.69 18.45
C GLN A 121 20.72 -5.56 19.04
N ASP A 122 20.35 -5.02 20.21
CA ASP A 122 21.12 -3.93 20.83
C ASP A 122 22.48 -4.40 21.37
N ALA A 123 22.54 -5.62 21.89
CA ALA A 123 23.81 -6.23 22.32
C ALA A 123 24.70 -6.51 21.10
N ALA A 124 24.11 -7.04 20.02
CA ALA A 124 24.80 -7.30 18.78
C ALA A 124 25.37 -6.01 18.15
N ARG A 125 24.60 -4.92 18.10
CA ARG A 125 25.07 -3.62 17.63
C ARG A 125 26.25 -3.08 18.44
N ARG A 126 26.24 -3.22 19.75
CA ARG A 126 27.37 -2.79 20.62
C ARG A 126 28.61 -3.66 20.42
N ALA A 127 28.47 -4.86 19.92
CA ALA A 127 29.57 -5.81 19.70
C ALA A 127 30.26 -5.65 18.34
N ILE A 128 29.64 -4.98 17.37
CA ILE A 128 30.21 -4.79 16.03
C ILE A 128 31.62 -4.21 16.11
N GLY A 129 32.58 -4.87 15.45
CA GLY A 129 33.96 -4.44 15.37
C GLY A 129 34.76 -4.56 16.66
N LYS A 130 34.25 -5.22 17.71
CA LYS A 130 34.92 -5.45 19.00
C LYS A 130 35.24 -6.95 19.16
N PRO A 131 36.44 -7.41 18.84
CA PRO A 131 36.84 -8.81 19.04
C PRO A 131 36.60 -9.29 20.47
N GLY A 132 35.93 -10.43 20.64
CA GLY A 132 35.66 -11.02 21.95
C GLY A 132 34.51 -10.38 22.72
N ALA A 133 33.77 -9.42 22.14
CA ALA A 133 32.56 -8.88 22.78
C ALA A 133 31.48 -9.97 22.87
N THR A 134 30.82 -10.04 24.02
CA THR A 134 29.69 -10.96 24.22
C THR A 134 28.43 -10.39 23.59
N GLY A 135 27.59 -11.26 23.01
CA GLY A 135 26.30 -10.91 22.41
C GLY A 135 26.36 -10.41 20.96
N GLY A 136 27.51 -10.51 20.29
CA GLY A 136 27.63 -10.26 18.85
C GLY A 136 26.92 -11.33 18.03
N PHE A 137 26.43 -10.96 16.82
CA PHE A 137 25.94 -11.92 15.86
C PHE A 137 27.12 -12.47 15.03
N GLY A 138 27.08 -13.76 14.73
CA GLY A 138 27.95 -14.41 13.76
C GLY A 138 27.20 -14.64 12.44
N ALA A 139 27.88 -15.30 11.49
CA ALA A 139 27.32 -15.58 10.17
C ALA A 139 25.97 -16.34 10.25
N SER A 140 25.84 -17.27 11.20
CA SER A 140 24.59 -18.02 11.41
C SER A 140 23.43 -17.11 11.84
N GLU A 141 23.66 -16.18 12.75
CA GLU A 141 22.68 -15.21 13.20
C GLU A 141 22.25 -14.25 12.08
N TYR A 142 23.19 -13.78 11.27
CA TYR A 142 22.89 -12.93 10.11
C TYR A 142 22.16 -13.70 8.99
N THR A 143 22.53 -14.97 8.72
CA THR A 143 21.77 -15.79 7.76
C THR A 143 20.34 -16.02 8.23
N ASP A 144 20.15 -16.34 9.52
CA ASP A 144 18.83 -16.48 10.12
C ASP A 144 18.03 -15.16 10.06
N LEU A 145 18.65 -14.03 10.39
CA LEU A 145 18.01 -12.71 10.35
C LEU A 145 17.53 -12.34 8.96
N MET A 146 18.43 -12.44 7.96
CA MET A 146 18.08 -12.15 6.55
C MET A 146 16.98 -13.07 6.03
N THR A 147 17.01 -14.35 6.40
CA THR A 147 16.00 -15.30 5.96
C THR A 147 14.65 -15.03 6.64
N LEU A 148 14.62 -14.86 7.95
CA LEU A 148 13.40 -14.66 8.74
C LEU A 148 12.72 -13.33 8.42
N PHE A 149 13.51 -12.25 8.24
CA PHE A 149 12.97 -10.97 7.79
C PHE A 149 12.21 -11.11 6.48
N ASN A 150 12.77 -11.77 5.48
CA ASN A 150 12.11 -11.95 4.20
C ASN A 150 10.95 -12.96 4.28
N LEU A 151 11.10 -14.05 5.03
CA LEU A 151 10.10 -15.11 5.14
C LEU A 151 8.82 -14.67 5.87
N THR A 152 8.94 -13.77 6.86
CA THR A 152 7.77 -13.29 7.61
C THR A 152 6.82 -12.43 6.78
N TRP A 153 7.27 -11.91 5.64
CA TRP A 153 6.44 -11.10 4.73
C TRP A 153 5.57 -11.92 3.78
N PHE A 154 5.78 -13.23 3.67
CA PHE A 154 4.86 -14.05 2.86
C PHE A 154 3.50 -14.15 3.54
N HIS A 155 2.44 -13.84 2.78
CA HIS A 155 1.09 -14.14 3.22
C HIS A 155 0.95 -15.63 3.57
N PRO A 156 0.20 -16.02 4.61
CA PRO A 156 0.00 -17.44 4.97
C PRO A 156 -0.39 -18.32 3.78
N MET A 157 -1.27 -17.83 2.90
CA MET A 157 -1.67 -18.54 1.68
C MET A 157 -0.48 -19.05 0.86
N HIS A 158 0.55 -18.23 0.64
CA HIS A 158 1.73 -18.64 -0.13
C HIS A 158 2.55 -19.70 0.58
N ARG A 159 2.58 -19.67 1.91
CA ARG A 159 3.25 -20.72 2.72
C ARG A 159 2.47 -22.02 2.72
N ASP A 160 1.14 -21.95 2.64
CA ASP A 160 0.26 -23.13 2.60
C ASP A 160 0.27 -23.79 1.22
N GLU A 161 0.47 -23.01 0.15
CA GLU A 161 0.53 -23.47 -1.25
C GLU A 161 1.94 -23.96 -1.67
N ASP A 162 2.98 -23.67 -0.89
CA ASP A 162 4.38 -23.98 -1.20
C ASP A 162 5.01 -24.81 -0.08
N ASP A 163 5.23 -26.09 -0.35
CA ASP A 163 5.77 -27.04 0.63
C ASP A 163 7.14 -26.61 1.18
N GLU A 164 7.99 -26.02 0.36
CA GLU A 164 9.32 -25.57 0.79
C GLU A 164 9.24 -24.33 1.68
N LEU A 165 8.41 -23.33 1.35
CA LEU A 165 8.15 -22.19 2.24
C LEU A 165 7.56 -22.67 3.56
N SER A 166 6.61 -23.62 3.53
CA SER A 166 6.01 -24.23 4.72
C SER A 166 7.06 -24.95 5.56
N ARG A 167 7.94 -25.72 4.93
CA ARG A 167 9.06 -26.40 5.59
C ARG A 167 10.02 -25.40 6.26
N LEU A 168 10.40 -24.34 5.55
CA LEU A 168 11.32 -23.31 6.03
C LEU A 168 10.71 -22.52 7.19
N TRP A 169 9.41 -22.18 7.11
CA TRP A 169 8.69 -21.54 8.20
C TRP A 169 8.70 -22.40 9.50
N ARG A 170 8.48 -23.71 9.36
CA ARG A 170 8.52 -24.66 10.49
C ARG A 170 9.93 -24.92 11.02
N LYS A 171 10.94 -24.91 10.13
CA LYS A 171 12.35 -25.02 10.51
C LYS A 171 12.76 -23.92 11.48
N GLY A 172 12.42 -22.67 11.20
CA GLY A 172 12.49 -21.54 12.09
C GLY A 172 13.89 -21.04 12.47
N ARG A 173 14.97 -21.79 12.21
CA ARG A 173 16.36 -21.41 12.53
C ARG A 173 17.39 -22.27 11.79
N GLY A 174 18.64 -21.81 11.77
CA GLY A 174 19.77 -22.55 11.18
C GLY A 174 19.63 -22.69 9.68
N TYR A 175 19.23 -21.60 9.02
CA TYR A 175 19.08 -21.59 7.57
C TYR A 175 20.44 -21.67 6.87
N THR A 176 20.43 -22.31 5.71
CA THR A 176 21.57 -22.33 4.79
C THR A 176 21.43 -21.19 3.78
N GLU A 177 22.55 -20.80 3.15
CA GLU A 177 22.56 -19.81 2.06
C GLU A 177 21.63 -20.24 0.90
N ARG A 178 21.52 -21.54 0.62
CA ARG A 178 20.61 -22.07 -0.40
C ARG A 178 19.14 -21.89 -0.02
N GLU A 179 18.78 -22.12 1.23
CA GLU A 179 17.42 -21.92 1.72
C GLU A 179 17.05 -20.44 1.74
N LYS A 180 18.01 -19.57 2.12
CA LYS A 180 17.84 -18.11 2.01
C LYS A 180 17.61 -17.68 0.56
N ALA A 181 18.42 -18.17 -0.38
CA ALA A 181 18.26 -17.85 -1.80
C ALA A 181 16.86 -18.28 -2.31
N TYR A 182 16.40 -19.47 -1.95
CA TYR A 182 15.05 -19.94 -2.30
C TYR A 182 13.95 -18.96 -1.84
N VAL A 183 14.02 -18.47 -0.60
CA VAL A 183 13.06 -17.50 -0.06
C VAL A 183 13.05 -16.22 -0.90
N LEU A 184 14.22 -15.71 -1.26
CA LEU A 184 14.36 -14.47 -2.03
C LEU A 184 13.85 -14.62 -3.48
N ASP A 185 14.19 -15.74 -4.13
CA ASP A 185 13.76 -16.00 -5.50
C ASP A 185 12.23 -16.19 -5.55
N ARG A 186 11.66 -16.90 -4.56
CA ARG A 186 10.24 -17.11 -4.48
C ARG A 186 9.45 -15.80 -4.28
N GLN A 187 10.03 -14.80 -3.61
CA GLN A 187 9.42 -13.47 -3.53
C GLN A 187 9.26 -12.82 -4.91
N ILE A 188 10.29 -12.89 -5.75
CA ILE A 188 10.24 -12.31 -7.11
C ILE A 188 9.25 -13.08 -7.99
N GLU A 189 9.18 -14.41 -7.88
CA GLU A 189 8.20 -15.21 -8.61
C GLU A 189 6.76 -14.80 -8.25
N ILE A 190 6.42 -14.73 -6.96
CA ILE A 190 5.10 -14.30 -6.51
C ILE A 190 4.80 -12.86 -6.92
N MET A 191 5.80 -11.97 -6.82
CA MET A 191 5.66 -10.58 -7.26
C MET A 191 5.29 -10.47 -8.74
N SER A 192 5.79 -11.38 -9.59
CA SER A 192 5.46 -11.43 -11.02
C SER A 192 3.97 -11.71 -11.29
N GLU A 193 3.27 -12.25 -10.31
CA GLU A 193 1.84 -12.59 -10.42
C GLU A 193 0.91 -11.41 -10.12
N VAL A 194 1.42 -10.29 -9.54
CA VAL A 194 0.59 -9.15 -9.14
C VAL A 194 -0.23 -8.62 -10.31
N ILE A 195 0.42 -8.16 -11.38
CA ILE A 195 -0.28 -7.56 -12.53
C ILE A 195 -1.23 -8.58 -13.20
N PRO A 196 -0.83 -9.84 -13.46
CA PRO A 196 -1.73 -10.88 -13.96
C PRO A 196 -2.97 -11.12 -13.10
N GLU A 197 -2.86 -11.12 -11.77
CA GLU A 197 -4.00 -11.35 -10.88
C GLU A 197 -5.02 -10.19 -10.95
N TYR A 198 -4.55 -8.94 -10.99
CA TYR A 198 -5.46 -7.79 -11.16
C TYR A 198 -6.07 -7.72 -12.56
N ARG A 199 -5.35 -8.12 -13.61
CA ARG A 199 -5.92 -8.26 -14.96
C ARG A 199 -7.05 -9.29 -14.97
N ARG A 200 -6.81 -10.45 -14.38
CA ARG A 200 -7.81 -11.50 -14.23
C ARG A 200 -9.06 -11.04 -13.47
N LEU A 201 -8.86 -10.24 -12.40
CA LEU A 201 -9.96 -9.69 -11.61
C LEU A 201 -10.97 -8.93 -12.48
N THR A 202 -10.50 -8.10 -13.41
CA THR A 202 -11.38 -7.33 -14.30
C THR A 202 -12.00 -8.15 -15.42
N GLU A 203 -11.25 -9.09 -15.98
CA GLU A 203 -11.69 -9.88 -17.14
C GLU A 203 -12.66 -11.00 -16.76
N LYS A 204 -12.52 -11.58 -15.56
CA LYS A 204 -13.23 -12.82 -15.20
C LYS A 204 -14.06 -12.73 -13.91
N ASP A 205 -13.61 -11.93 -12.95
CA ASP A 205 -14.16 -11.97 -11.61
C ASP A 205 -15.06 -10.76 -11.29
N GLY A 206 -15.27 -9.86 -12.28
CA GLY A 206 -16.21 -8.73 -12.19
C GLY A 206 -15.78 -7.62 -11.26
N GLY A 207 -14.50 -7.52 -10.91
CA GLY A 207 -13.92 -6.41 -10.17
C GLY A 207 -13.66 -5.19 -11.07
N GLU A 208 -13.46 -4.04 -10.46
CA GLU A 208 -13.09 -2.79 -11.13
C GLU A 208 -11.71 -2.34 -10.69
N LEU A 209 -10.94 -1.80 -11.65
CA LEU A 209 -9.67 -1.14 -11.36
C LEU A 209 -9.79 0.36 -11.61
N SER A 210 -9.28 1.16 -10.69
CA SER A 210 -9.13 2.61 -10.78
C SER A 210 -7.66 3.01 -10.65
N SER A 211 -7.34 4.26 -10.91
CA SER A 211 -5.97 4.76 -10.87
C SER A 211 -5.87 6.06 -10.09
N THR A 212 -4.64 6.57 -9.97
CA THR A 212 -4.28 7.86 -9.39
C THR A 212 -3.41 8.64 -10.39
N PRO A 213 -3.01 9.89 -10.07
CA PRO A 213 -1.91 10.54 -10.77
C PRO A 213 -0.63 9.69 -10.72
N LEU A 214 0.25 9.82 -11.72
CA LEU A 214 1.43 8.95 -11.93
C LEU A 214 2.28 8.75 -10.66
N ASN A 215 2.75 9.84 -10.06
CA ASN A 215 3.62 9.85 -8.88
C ASN A 215 2.89 10.25 -7.60
N HIS A 216 1.57 10.18 -7.60
CA HIS A 216 0.72 10.47 -6.45
C HIS A 216 0.89 11.88 -5.83
N PRO A 217 1.04 12.98 -6.63
CA PRO A 217 1.12 14.32 -6.08
C PRO A 217 -0.24 14.78 -5.57
N ILE A 218 -0.25 15.68 -4.58
CA ILE A 218 -1.45 16.39 -4.12
C ILE A 218 -1.85 17.39 -5.21
N LEU A 219 -2.77 17.01 -6.10
CA LEU A 219 -3.13 17.77 -7.27
C LEU A 219 -3.55 19.22 -6.98
N PRO A 220 -4.40 19.53 -5.98
CA PRO A 220 -4.74 20.92 -5.67
C PRO A 220 -3.51 21.80 -5.41
N LEU A 221 -2.50 21.27 -4.70
CA LEU A 221 -1.27 22.01 -4.39
C LEU A 221 -0.35 22.15 -5.61
N LEU A 222 -0.35 21.16 -6.51
CA LEU A 222 0.41 21.23 -7.75
C LEU A 222 -0.22 22.22 -8.74
N ILE A 223 -1.56 22.27 -8.80
CA ILE A 223 -2.30 23.21 -9.61
C ILE A 223 -2.04 24.64 -9.14
N ASP A 224 -2.17 24.88 -7.83
CA ASP A 224 -1.93 26.17 -7.18
C ASP A 224 -1.73 25.94 -5.67
N ASN A 225 -0.56 26.27 -5.14
CA ASN A 225 -0.28 26.05 -3.72
C ASN A 225 -1.15 26.88 -2.76
N ARG A 226 -1.86 27.92 -3.25
CA ARG A 226 -2.85 28.69 -2.47
C ARG A 226 -4.03 27.81 -2.03
N ALA A 227 -4.29 26.69 -2.69
CA ALA A 227 -5.28 25.70 -2.26
C ALA A 227 -5.04 25.18 -0.83
N ALA A 228 -3.81 25.28 -0.30
CA ALA A 228 -3.54 24.98 1.10
C ALA A 228 -4.36 25.84 2.07
N GLN A 229 -4.65 27.09 1.70
CA GLN A 229 -5.45 28.01 2.54
C GLN A 229 -6.95 27.70 2.50
N ASP A 230 -7.44 27.01 1.46
CA ASP A 230 -8.80 26.51 1.42
C ASP A 230 -8.99 25.39 2.47
N ALA A 231 -7.97 24.55 2.63
CA ALA A 231 -7.96 23.47 3.62
C ALA A 231 -7.67 24.00 5.04
N HIS A 232 -6.69 24.90 5.15
CA HIS A 232 -6.23 25.49 6.41
C HIS A 232 -5.99 26.99 6.25
N PRO A 233 -6.95 27.87 6.58
CA PRO A 233 -6.88 29.31 6.35
C PRO A 233 -5.66 30.01 6.97
N GLY A 234 -5.07 29.41 8.00
CA GLY A 234 -3.84 29.90 8.64
C GLY A 234 -2.53 29.40 8.01
N ALA A 235 -2.58 28.62 6.93
CA ALA A 235 -1.39 28.07 6.30
C ALA A 235 -0.46 29.16 5.78
N VAL A 236 0.82 29.09 6.18
CA VAL A 236 1.87 29.97 5.68
C VAL A 236 2.37 29.44 4.33
N LEU A 237 2.17 30.23 3.29
CA LEU A 237 2.59 29.85 1.95
C LEU A 237 4.07 30.19 1.70
N PRO A 238 4.76 29.46 0.81
CA PRO A 238 6.08 29.85 0.30
C PRO A 238 6.05 31.26 -0.29
N LYS A 239 7.17 31.98 -0.18
CA LYS A 239 7.31 33.33 -0.73
C LYS A 239 7.17 33.37 -2.25
N MET A 240 7.63 32.32 -2.93
CA MET A 240 7.48 32.18 -4.38
C MET A 240 6.18 31.45 -4.70
N PRO A 241 5.37 31.97 -5.63
CA PRO A 241 4.19 31.24 -6.11
C PRO A 241 4.57 29.89 -6.71
N PHE A 242 3.76 28.87 -6.45
CA PHE A 242 3.91 27.55 -7.04
C PHE A 242 2.57 27.16 -7.66
N ALA A 243 2.51 27.15 -9.00
CA ALA A 243 1.31 26.83 -9.75
C ALA A 243 1.69 26.20 -11.10
N TYR A 244 1.43 24.88 -11.24
CA TYR A 244 1.78 24.09 -12.41
C TYR A 244 0.60 23.17 -12.82
N PRO A 245 -0.51 23.76 -13.33
CA PRO A 245 -1.69 22.97 -13.73
C PRO A 245 -1.41 22.04 -14.91
N GLU A 246 -0.46 22.37 -15.77
CA GLU A 246 -0.02 21.52 -16.89
C GLU A 246 0.65 20.24 -16.37
N ASP A 247 1.50 20.36 -15.36
CA ASP A 247 2.13 19.20 -14.72
C ASP A 247 1.10 18.31 -14.02
N ALA A 248 0.09 18.95 -13.39
CA ALA A 248 -1.02 18.21 -12.79
C ALA A 248 -1.81 17.39 -13.82
N LEU A 249 -2.08 17.97 -15.00
CA LEU A 249 -2.72 17.26 -16.10
C LEU A 249 -1.82 16.14 -16.63
N GLU A 250 -0.53 16.38 -16.80
CA GLU A 250 0.43 15.39 -17.26
C GLU A 250 0.52 14.18 -16.29
N GLN A 251 0.47 14.43 -14.99
CA GLN A 251 0.41 13.36 -13.97
C GLN A 251 -0.82 12.47 -14.17
N LEU A 252 -1.97 13.04 -14.47
CA LEU A 252 -3.21 12.30 -14.74
C LEU A 252 -3.14 11.53 -16.06
N VAL A 253 -2.69 12.17 -17.14
CA VAL A 253 -2.60 11.56 -18.48
C VAL A 253 -1.61 10.40 -18.47
N ARG A 254 -0.39 10.63 -18.00
CA ARG A 254 0.64 9.57 -17.92
C ARG A 254 0.25 8.44 -16.98
N GLY A 255 -0.41 8.75 -15.86
CA GLY A 255 -0.96 7.71 -14.97
C GLY A 255 -1.94 6.79 -15.70
N ARG A 256 -2.85 7.36 -16.50
CA ARG A 256 -3.80 6.61 -17.33
C ARG A 256 -3.12 5.80 -18.44
N GLU A 257 -2.11 6.35 -19.09
CA GLU A 257 -1.35 5.65 -20.13
C GLU A 257 -0.58 4.45 -19.55
N THR A 258 0.10 4.63 -18.41
CA THR A 258 0.77 3.55 -17.69
C THR A 258 -0.22 2.44 -17.33
N PHE A 259 -1.39 2.80 -16.82
CA PHE A 259 -2.43 1.84 -16.51
C PHE A 259 -2.91 1.09 -17.78
N ARG A 260 -3.20 1.82 -18.87
CA ARG A 260 -3.63 1.22 -20.14
C ARG A 260 -2.61 0.25 -20.71
N SER A 261 -1.32 0.57 -20.64
CA SER A 261 -0.25 -0.31 -21.13
C SER A 261 -0.22 -1.67 -20.43
N LEU A 262 -0.64 -1.70 -19.15
CA LEU A 262 -0.64 -2.91 -18.33
C LEU A 262 -1.96 -3.68 -18.38
N PHE A 263 -3.09 -2.99 -18.44
CA PHE A 263 -4.42 -3.59 -18.33
C PHE A 263 -5.24 -3.55 -19.62
N GLY A 264 -4.70 -2.99 -20.71
CA GLY A 264 -5.33 -2.96 -22.03
C GLY A 264 -6.46 -1.93 -22.21
N SER A 265 -6.92 -1.30 -21.12
CA SER A 265 -7.98 -0.30 -21.11
C SER A 265 -7.65 0.88 -20.19
N TYR A 266 -8.27 2.04 -20.45
CA TYR A 266 -8.14 3.18 -19.56
C TYR A 266 -8.98 3.00 -18.29
N PRO A 267 -8.48 3.42 -17.12
CA PRO A 267 -9.27 3.44 -15.89
C PRO A 267 -10.38 4.50 -16.01
N SER A 268 -11.59 4.16 -15.58
CA SER A 268 -12.72 5.09 -15.49
C SER A 268 -12.69 5.89 -14.19
N GLY A 269 -12.16 5.32 -13.13
CA GLY A 269 -12.13 5.88 -11.79
C GLY A 269 -10.80 6.51 -11.39
N LEU A 270 -10.89 7.60 -10.63
CA LEU A 270 -9.77 8.30 -10.03
C LEU A 270 -9.87 8.26 -8.50
N TRP A 271 -8.83 7.81 -7.83
CA TRP A 271 -8.58 8.20 -6.45
C TRP A 271 -7.55 9.34 -6.48
N PRO A 272 -7.94 10.61 -6.25
CA PRO A 272 -6.99 11.70 -6.12
C PRO A 272 -6.08 11.43 -4.93
N SER A 273 -4.83 11.79 -5.04
CA SER A 273 -3.83 11.55 -3.99
C SER A 273 -4.30 12.09 -2.65
N GLU A 274 -4.27 11.24 -1.62
CA GLU A 274 -4.79 11.51 -0.27
C GLU A 274 -6.28 11.95 -0.25
N GLY A 275 -7.05 11.61 -1.27
CA GLY A 275 -8.43 12.07 -1.41
C GLY A 275 -8.57 13.57 -1.66
N SER A 276 -7.49 14.28 -1.97
CA SER A 276 -7.47 15.75 -2.10
C SER A 276 -8.02 16.20 -3.44
N ILE A 277 -9.10 16.95 -3.42
CA ILE A 277 -9.72 17.53 -4.61
C ILE A 277 -9.99 19.05 -4.47
N SER A 278 -10.07 19.71 -5.62
CA SER A 278 -10.59 21.06 -5.78
C SER A 278 -11.43 21.13 -7.06
N PRO A 279 -12.22 22.18 -7.31
CA PRO A 279 -12.91 22.34 -8.59
C PRO A 279 -11.99 22.22 -9.80
N ALA A 280 -10.79 22.78 -9.74
CA ALA A 280 -9.79 22.66 -10.79
C ALA A 280 -9.28 21.21 -10.96
N THR A 281 -9.10 20.46 -9.87
CA THR A 281 -8.72 19.05 -9.93
C THR A 281 -9.80 18.21 -10.64
N ILE A 282 -11.08 18.47 -10.35
CA ILE A 282 -12.20 17.74 -10.98
C ILE A 282 -12.26 18.07 -12.48
N ASP A 283 -12.02 19.33 -12.88
CA ASP A 283 -11.97 19.72 -14.29
C ASP A 283 -10.82 19.03 -15.03
N LEU A 284 -9.62 18.99 -14.45
CA LEU A 284 -8.48 18.26 -15.02
C LEU A 284 -8.75 16.74 -15.10
N ALA A 285 -9.44 16.15 -14.13
CA ALA A 285 -9.84 14.75 -14.16
C ALA A 285 -10.80 14.48 -15.32
N ALA A 286 -11.82 15.34 -15.52
CA ALA A 286 -12.72 15.28 -16.69
C ALA A 286 -11.95 15.39 -18.00
N ARG A 287 -11.06 16.38 -18.12
CA ARG A 287 -10.18 16.60 -19.29
C ARG A 287 -9.28 15.40 -19.56
N ALA A 288 -8.73 14.77 -18.54
CA ALA A 288 -7.96 13.54 -18.67
C ALA A 288 -8.82 12.32 -19.03
N GLY A 289 -10.17 12.41 -18.94
CA GLY A 289 -11.11 11.38 -19.36
C GLY A 289 -11.58 10.45 -18.25
N PHE A 290 -11.37 10.78 -16.98
CA PHE A 290 -11.97 10.07 -15.85
C PHE A 290 -13.48 10.32 -15.78
N LYS A 291 -14.25 9.32 -15.35
CA LYS A 291 -15.71 9.36 -15.26
C LYS A 291 -16.23 9.52 -13.85
N TRP A 292 -15.46 9.02 -12.90
CA TRP A 292 -15.77 9.15 -11.48
C TRP A 292 -14.50 9.37 -10.64
N ALA A 293 -14.67 9.98 -9.48
CA ALA A 293 -13.63 10.06 -8.46
C ALA A 293 -14.23 9.77 -7.08
N ALA A 294 -13.41 9.19 -6.21
CA ALA A 294 -13.75 9.03 -4.81
C ALA A 294 -12.89 9.96 -3.94
N THR A 295 -13.46 10.46 -2.85
CA THR A 295 -12.78 11.38 -1.92
C THR A 295 -13.34 11.22 -0.50
N ASP A 296 -13.10 12.18 0.38
CA ASP A 296 -13.45 12.11 1.80
C ASP A 296 -14.71 12.92 2.13
N GLU A 297 -15.50 12.45 3.12
CA GLU A 297 -16.71 13.12 3.63
C GLU A 297 -16.44 14.55 4.14
N VAL A 298 -15.22 14.83 4.61
CA VAL A 298 -14.86 16.18 5.06
C VAL A 298 -14.95 17.20 3.93
N LEU A 299 -14.59 16.80 2.70
CA LEU A 299 -14.70 17.67 1.53
C LEU A 299 -16.15 17.87 1.11
N LEU A 300 -16.99 16.84 1.22
CA LEU A 300 -18.42 16.98 0.99
C LEU A 300 -19.06 17.94 2.01
N SER A 301 -18.72 17.76 3.30
CA SER A 301 -19.16 18.64 4.39
C SER A 301 -18.83 20.10 4.11
N LYS A 302 -17.59 20.38 3.67
CA LYS A 302 -17.17 21.74 3.29
C LYS A 302 -17.93 22.28 2.08
N ALA A 303 -18.09 21.46 1.03
CA ALA A 303 -18.77 21.86 -0.20
C ALA A 303 -20.25 22.19 0.04
N LEU A 304 -20.94 21.41 0.86
CA LEU A 304 -22.34 21.61 1.21
C LEU A 304 -22.56 22.57 2.40
N LYS A 305 -21.48 23.00 3.07
CA LYS A 305 -21.52 23.79 4.33
C LYS A 305 -22.38 23.12 5.38
N LYS A 306 -22.32 21.79 5.44
CA LYS A 306 -23.11 20.95 6.32
C LYS A 306 -22.20 19.95 7.03
N PRO A 307 -22.08 20.00 8.39
CA PRO A 307 -21.21 19.09 9.11
C PRO A 307 -21.75 17.66 9.09
N VAL A 308 -20.88 16.68 9.02
CA VAL A 308 -21.21 15.26 9.27
C VAL A 308 -21.33 15.09 10.79
N LEU A 309 -22.56 15.08 11.28
CA LEU A 309 -22.84 14.80 12.69
C LEU A 309 -23.07 13.31 12.87
N ARG A 310 -22.47 12.75 13.93
CA ARG A 310 -22.56 11.33 14.25
C ARG A 310 -23.10 11.16 15.68
N ASP A 311 -23.76 10.04 15.92
CA ASP A 311 -24.17 9.62 17.26
C ASP A 311 -22.99 9.04 18.07
N ALA A 312 -23.30 8.50 19.26
CA ALA A 312 -22.30 7.92 20.15
C ALA A 312 -21.64 6.64 19.60
N GLU A 313 -22.32 5.95 18.68
CA GLU A 313 -21.87 4.76 18.00
C GLU A 313 -21.06 5.07 16.72
N GLY A 314 -20.97 6.35 16.33
CA GLY A 314 -20.24 6.80 15.14
C GLY A 314 -21.09 6.77 13.86
N VAL A 315 -22.41 6.55 13.95
CA VAL A 315 -23.33 6.53 12.81
C VAL A 315 -23.72 7.95 12.40
N PRO A 316 -23.68 8.31 11.10
CA PRO A 316 -24.15 9.62 10.65
C PRO A 316 -25.63 9.84 10.95
N LEU A 317 -25.97 10.97 11.58
CA LEU A 317 -27.36 11.32 11.89
C LEU A 317 -28.23 11.55 10.65
N GLU A 318 -27.60 11.93 9.54
CA GLU A 318 -28.24 12.15 8.26
C GLU A 318 -27.49 11.43 7.14
N PRO A 319 -27.57 10.08 7.05
CA PRO A 319 -26.73 9.27 6.17
C PRO A 319 -26.99 9.50 4.66
N ASN A 320 -28.21 9.88 4.28
CA ASN A 320 -28.62 9.93 2.88
C ASN A 320 -27.76 10.85 2.01
N TRP A 321 -27.33 12.01 2.54
CA TRP A 321 -26.49 12.91 1.76
C TRP A 321 -25.02 12.45 1.69
N LEU A 322 -24.50 11.78 2.72
CA LEU A 322 -23.16 11.23 2.70
C LEU A 322 -23.05 10.06 1.72
N TYR A 323 -24.03 9.15 1.76
CA TYR A 323 -23.99 7.91 0.97
C TYR A 323 -24.66 8.02 -0.41
N SER A 324 -24.83 9.23 -0.92
CA SER A 324 -25.31 9.48 -2.27
C SER A 324 -24.17 9.82 -3.22
N PRO A 325 -24.20 9.34 -4.47
CA PRO A 325 -23.30 9.82 -5.50
C PRO A 325 -23.66 11.25 -5.91
N TYR A 326 -22.65 12.07 -6.20
CA TYR A 326 -22.81 13.43 -6.65
C TYR A 326 -22.33 13.59 -8.09
N ARG A 327 -22.95 14.53 -8.79
CA ARG A 327 -22.55 14.91 -10.15
C ARG A 327 -21.84 16.27 -10.08
N ALA A 328 -20.64 16.34 -10.60
CA ALA A 328 -19.88 17.57 -10.77
C ALA A 328 -19.75 17.87 -12.28
N ASP A 329 -20.41 18.94 -12.72
CA ASP A 329 -20.27 19.45 -14.09
C ASP A 329 -19.14 20.48 -14.13
N THR A 330 -18.21 20.30 -15.06
CA THR A 330 -17.06 21.16 -15.28
C THR A 330 -17.00 21.62 -16.74
N PRO A 331 -16.19 22.64 -17.09
CA PRO A 331 -15.97 23.03 -18.48
C PRO A 331 -15.50 21.89 -19.39
N SER A 332 -14.74 20.92 -18.85
CA SER A 332 -14.17 19.80 -19.59
C SER A 332 -15.07 18.57 -19.61
N GLY A 333 -16.16 18.55 -18.85
CA GLY A 333 -17.11 17.42 -18.82
C GLY A 333 -17.67 17.14 -17.42
N THR A 334 -18.37 16.01 -17.28
CA THR A 334 -19.00 15.56 -16.04
C THR A 334 -18.18 14.48 -15.35
N VAL A 335 -17.97 14.59 -14.05
CA VAL A 335 -17.37 13.57 -13.18
C VAL A 335 -18.35 13.24 -12.05
N HIS A 336 -18.56 11.96 -11.78
CA HIS A 336 -19.31 11.52 -10.62
C HIS A 336 -18.43 11.41 -9.40
N LEU A 337 -18.89 11.92 -8.25
CA LEU A 337 -18.13 11.94 -7.01
C LEU A 337 -18.77 11.00 -5.98
N PHE A 338 -17.93 10.21 -5.33
CA PHE A 338 -18.28 9.35 -4.20
C PHE A 338 -17.47 9.78 -2.99
N PHE A 339 -18.12 9.79 -1.82
CA PHE A 339 -17.50 10.21 -0.58
C PHE A 339 -17.41 9.03 0.38
N ARG A 340 -16.20 8.72 0.84
CA ARG A 340 -16.00 7.62 1.79
C ARG A 340 -16.56 8.03 3.16
N ASP A 341 -17.09 7.07 3.88
CA ASP A 341 -17.28 7.17 5.32
C ASP A 341 -15.89 7.12 5.99
N HIS A 342 -15.51 8.24 6.61
CA HIS A 342 -14.20 8.38 7.24
C HIS A 342 -14.04 7.39 8.39
N HIS A 343 -15.06 7.27 9.26
CA HIS A 343 -15.03 6.38 10.41
C HIS A 343 -14.88 4.90 10.01
N LEU A 344 -15.71 4.41 9.11
CA LEU A 344 -15.62 3.02 8.64
C LEU A 344 -14.31 2.73 7.91
N SER A 345 -13.81 3.70 7.14
CA SER A 345 -12.53 3.57 6.43
C SER A 345 -11.36 3.48 7.41
N ASP A 346 -11.36 4.29 8.45
CA ASP A 346 -10.29 4.30 9.46
C ASP A 346 -10.31 3.05 10.34
N LEU A 347 -11.49 2.52 10.66
CA LEU A 347 -11.61 1.22 11.34
C LEU A 347 -10.88 0.13 10.54
N ILE A 348 -11.14 0.03 9.22
CA ILE A 348 -10.50 -0.97 8.36
C ILE A 348 -9.00 -0.67 8.18
N GLY A 349 -8.65 0.59 7.93
CA GLY A 349 -7.28 0.97 7.57
C GLY A 349 -6.30 0.96 8.73
N PHE A 350 -6.73 1.26 9.95
CA PHE A 350 -5.83 1.53 11.07
C PHE A 350 -6.14 0.75 12.34
N GLU A 351 -7.42 0.48 12.65
CA GLU A 351 -7.80 -0.10 13.93
C GLU A 351 -7.87 -1.64 13.88
N TYR A 352 -8.55 -2.21 12.90
CA TYR A 352 -8.79 -3.66 12.83
C TYR A 352 -7.53 -4.50 12.65
N SER A 353 -6.42 -3.91 12.19
CA SER A 353 -5.13 -4.59 12.12
C SER A 353 -4.60 -5.08 13.48
N ARG A 354 -5.16 -4.57 14.58
CA ARG A 354 -4.78 -4.90 15.97
C ARG A 354 -5.80 -5.78 16.68
N TRP A 355 -6.94 -6.06 16.03
CA TRP A 355 -8.04 -6.80 16.61
C TRP A 355 -7.99 -8.29 16.20
N ASP A 356 -8.72 -9.11 16.94
CA ASP A 356 -9.11 -10.43 16.44
C ASP A 356 -9.97 -10.26 15.19
N ALA A 357 -9.74 -11.10 14.18
CA ALA A 357 -10.41 -10.96 12.89
C ALA A 357 -11.94 -11.13 12.99
N VAL A 358 -12.42 -12.03 13.85
CA VAL A 358 -13.85 -12.26 14.05
C VAL A 358 -14.49 -11.07 14.76
N GLU A 359 -13.82 -10.52 15.76
CA GLU A 359 -14.27 -9.32 16.46
C GLU A 359 -14.33 -8.09 15.52
N ALA A 360 -13.32 -7.90 14.68
CA ALA A 360 -13.28 -6.83 13.68
C ALA A 360 -14.45 -6.94 12.69
N VAL A 361 -14.71 -8.14 12.14
CA VAL A 361 -15.83 -8.38 11.23
C VAL A 361 -17.18 -8.13 11.92
N ASN A 362 -17.37 -8.63 13.13
CA ASN A 362 -18.61 -8.42 13.88
C ASN A 362 -18.85 -6.94 14.17
N ASN A 363 -17.82 -6.19 14.54
CA ASN A 363 -17.91 -4.75 14.75
C ASN A 363 -18.27 -4.03 13.45
N PHE A 364 -17.61 -4.35 12.34
CA PHE A 364 -17.90 -3.77 11.04
C PHE A 364 -19.34 -4.01 10.62
N LEU A 365 -19.83 -5.25 10.69
CA LEU A 365 -21.20 -5.62 10.34
C LEU A 365 -22.24 -4.94 11.25
N LYS A 366 -21.94 -4.78 12.55
CA LYS A 366 -22.79 -4.02 13.47
C LYS A 366 -22.92 -2.56 13.02
N ASN A 367 -21.81 -1.89 12.68
CA ASN A 367 -21.83 -0.51 12.18
C ASN A 367 -22.67 -0.40 10.89
N ILE A 368 -22.52 -1.33 9.95
CA ILE A 368 -23.33 -1.35 8.73
C ILE A 368 -24.83 -1.52 9.03
N SER A 369 -25.18 -2.41 9.97
CA SER A 369 -26.60 -2.58 10.39
C SER A 369 -27.18 -1.29 10.99
N LEU A 370 -26.43 -0.62 11.85
CA LEU A 370 -26.87 0.65 12.45
C LEU A 370 -27.07 1.77 11.41
N ILE A 371 -26.28 1.77 10.33
CA ILE A 371 -26.47 2.71 9.21
C ILE A 371 -27.71 2.36 8.38
N TYR A 372 -28.03 1.06 8.29
CA TYR A 372 -29.17 0.57 7.50
C TYR A 372 -30.53 0.87 8.18
N ASP A 373 -30.61 0.75 9.50
CA ASP A 373 -31.82 0.96 10.31
C ASP A 373 -32.18 2.45 10.43
#